data_3ad6689275d0fb456c33c12dc2fd2dcb
#
_entry.id   3ad6689275d0fb456c33c12dc2fd2dcb
#
_cell.length_a   1.000
_cell.length_b   1.000
_cell.length_c   1.000
_cell.angle_alpha   90.00
_cell.angle_beta   90.00
_cell.angle_gamma   90.00
#
_symmetry.space_group_name_H-M   'P 1'
#
loop_
_entity.id
_entity.type
_entity.pdbx_description
1 polymer ?
#
loop_
_entity_poly.entity_id
_entity_poly.type
_entity_poly.pdbx_seq_one_letter_code
_entity_poly.pdbx_strand_id
1 'polypeptide(L)'
;MKFTVDPWDPSYGTSNELDPTDVSKAQIDVDVEVPAAQWAPRRPAASDRAERLIFVDGVRRVEAHVWIDADDGTAPHGICASYAAGAVRCDGRAVCGPFLVRRGLFTTHGAAGTIPTWAGEFTVRLAASASPEGLALAVQERMAEAELDAAEAACADGDVDLVVIDGPLRGRQHLSGAVGYIKTHHVTYLAPELNAVVGRLAPGERSPLFILGTDWSRLSWYFRLASTGASPWSGVVRCECSANLPVPDAAALADQVTAALPRFASEAHKDGRAPQNLYPIAGLERDLRHRLGDPQVLYRALRQAAV
;
A
#
# COMPACT_ATOMS: atom_id res chain seq x y z
N MET A 1 -10.27 -32.67 7.01
CA MET A 1 -9.40 -31.53 6.67
C MET A 1 -9.89 -30.35 7.48
N LYS A 2 -9.02 -29.66 8.24
CA LYS A 2 -9.35 -28.36 8.85
C LYS A 2 -8.85 -27.26 7.92
N PHE A 3 -9.65 -26.23 7.69
CA PHE A 3 -9.27 -25.05 6.92
C PHE A 3 -9.82 -23.81 7.61
N THR A 4 -9.20 -22.68 7.34
CA THR A 4 -9.65 -21.36 7.83
C THR A 4 -9.90 -20.48 6.60
N VAL A 5 -10.96 -19.71 6.64
CA VAL A 5 -11.25 -18.72 5.59
C VAL A 5 -10.56 -17.42 5.96
N ASP A 6 -9.80 -16.88 5.02
CA ASP A 6 -9.22 -15.54 5.16
C ASP A 6 -10.35 -14.50 5.12
N PRO A 7 -10.40 -13.54 6.07
CA PRO A 7 -11.46 -12.52 6.09
C PRO A 7 -11.37 -11.48 4.97
N TRP A 8 -10.30 -11.51 4.18
CA TRP A 8 -10.08 -10.57 3.09
C TRP A 8 -10.93 -10.90 1.88
N ASP A 9 -11.41 -9.83 1.19
CA ASP A 9 -12.02 -10.00 -0.12
C ASP A 9 -10.99 -10.65 -1.07
N PRO A 10 -11.33 -11.73 -1.79
CA PRO A 10 -10.40 -12.40 -2.70
C PRO A 10 -9.81 -11.49 -3.80
N SER A 11 -10.49 -10.38 -4.12
CA SER A 11 -10.01 -9.36 -5.08
C SER A 11 -9.11 -8.30 -4.46
N TYR A 12 -8.94 -8.27 -3.13
CA TYR A 12 -8.13 -7.27 -2.44
C TYR A 12 -6.64 -7.55 -2.67
N GLY A 13 -5.90 -6.54 -3.11
CA GLY A 13 -4.46 -6.65 -3.36
C GLY A 13 -4.07 -7.26 -4.71
N THR A 14 -5.04 -7.63 -5.56
CA THR A 14 -4.77 -8.36 -6.80
C THR A 14 -4.18 -7.54 -7.94
N SER A 15 -4.11 -6.23 -7.82
CA SER A 15 -3.78 -5.41 -9.01
C SER A 15 -2.30 -5.13 -9.25
N ASN A 16 -1.37 -5.40 -8.30
CA ASN A 16 0.06 -5.09 -8.52
C ASN A 16 1.07 -6.01 -7.81
N GLU A 17 0.63 -7.02 -7.04
CA GLU A 17 1.56 -7.93 -6.37
C GLU A 17 1.66 -9.32 -7.04
N LEU A 18 0.83 -9.56 -8.03
CA LEU A 18 0.70 -10.87 -8.64
C LEU A 18 0.92 -10.84 -10.15
N ASP A 19 2.15 -11.03 -10.54
CA ASP A 19 2.39 -12.04 -11.57
C ASP A 19 2.82 -13.33 -10.82
N PRO A 20 2.00 -14.40 -10.79
CA PRO A 20 2.40 -15.68 -10.20
C PRO A 20 3.63 -16.28 -10.90
N THR A 21 3.95 -15.78 -12.09
CA THR A 21 5.18 -16.09 -12.83
C THR A 21 6.43 -15.42 -12.27
N ASP A 22 6.31 -14.32 -11.50
CA ASP A 22 7.47 -13.61 -10.96
C ASP A 22 8.04 -14.21 -9.67
N VAL A 23 7.33 -15.09 -8.98
CA VAL A 23 7.84 -15.81 -7.80
C VAL A 23 9.11 -16.59 -8.12
N SER A 24 9.25 -17.08 -9.36
CA SER A 24 10.46 -17.81 -9.81
C SER A 24 11.67 -16.91 -10.05
N LYS A 25 11.51 -15.57 -10.07
CA LYS A 25 12.57 -14.59 -10.33
C LYS A 25 13.01 -13.79 -9.11
N ALA A 26 12.27 -13.87 -8.00
CA ALA A 26 12.63 -13.17 -6.78
C ALA A 26 13.91 -13.77 -6.20
N GLN A 27 14.96 -12.97 -6.10
CA GLN A 27 16.16 -13.32 -5.33
C GLN A 27 15.89 -13.06 -3.86
N ILE A 28 16.06 -14.08 -3.03
CA ILE A 28 15.83 -14.00 -1.59
C ILE A 28 17.13 -14.35 -0.87
N ASP A 29 17.59 -13.42 -0.04
CA ASP A 29 18.70 -13.66 0.87
C ASP A 29 18.17 -13.59 2.30
N VAL A 30 18.28 -14.69 3.01
CA VAL A 30 17.78 -14.85 4.39
C VAL A 30 18.90 -14.76 5.43
N ASP A 31 20.15 -14.72 5.00
CA ASP A 31 21.33 -14.66 5.87
C ASP A 31 21.80 -13.23 6.16
N VAL A 32 20.86 -12.27 6.20
CA VAL A 32 21.15 -10.83 6.26
C VAL A 32 21.37 -10.33 7.68
N GLU A 33 20.42 -10.55 8.57
CA GLU A 33 20.51 -10.11 9.98
C GLU A 33 21.16 -11.18 10.85
N VAL A 34 20.82 -12.43 10.60
CA VAL A 34 21.39 -13.63 11.21
C VAL A 34 21.36 -14.78 10.21
N PRO A 35 22.27 -15.76 10.32
CA PRO A 35 22.22 -16.96 9.49
C PRO A 35 20.86 -17.67 9.57
N ALA A 36 20.40 -18.23 8.45
CA ALA A 36 19.11 -18.94 8.38
C ALA A 36 18.91 -20.00 9.47
N ALA A 37 19.99 -20.71 9.84
CA ALA A 37 19.96 -21.70 10.91
C ALA A 37 19.70 -21.11 12.31
N GLN A 38 19.81 -19.78 12.47
CA GLN A 38 19.57 -19.05 13.73
C GLN A 38 18.26 -18.25 13.70
N TRP A 39 17.41 -18.46 12.69
CA TRP A 39 16.15 -17.78 12.61
C TRP A 39 15.24 -18.16 13.79
N ALA A 40 14.86 -17.14 14.55
CA ALA A 40 13.93 -17.27 15.68
C ALA A 40 13.11 -15.98 15.81
N PRO A 41 11.93 -16.04 16.45
CA PRO A 41 11.17 -14.86 16.82
C PRO A 41 12.03 -13.87 17.62
N ARG A 42 11.92 -12.57 17.29
CA ARG A 42 12.64 -11.48 17.95
C ARG A 42 11.61 -10.54 18.56
N ARG A 43 11.81 -10.19 19.82
CA ARG A 43 10.95 -9.26 20.55
C ARG A 43 11.70 -7.96 20.80
N PRO A 44 11.27 -6.84 20.18
CA PRO A 44 11.82 -5.52 20.45
C PRO A 44 11.63 -5.10 21.91
N ALA A 45 12.51 -4.24 22.41
CA ALA A 45 12.30 -3.59 23.70
C ALA A 45 11.19 -2.55 23.62
N ALA A 46 10.46 -2.33 24.70
CA ALA A 46 9.39 -1.31 24.76
C ALA A 46 9.92 0.12 24.54
N SER A 47 11.19 0.35 24.85
CA SER A 47 11.90 1.62 24.63
C SER A 47 12.11 1.95 23.15
N ASP A 48 12.00 0.98 22.26
CA ASP A 48 12.26 1.16 20.83
C ASP A 48 11.03 1.74 20.10
N ARG A 49 9.92 1.94 20.80
CA ARG A 49 8.66 2.35 20.20
C ARG A 49 8.71 3.78 19.68
N ALA A 50 8.43 3.94 18.37
CA ALA A 50 8.20 5.25 17.78
C ALA A 50 6.93 5.90 18.34
N GLU A 51 6.98 7.22 18.56
CA GLU A 51 5.84 7.97 19.13
C GLU A 51 5.15 8.83 18.07
N ARG A 52 5.90 9.45 17.17
CA ARG A 52 5.41 10.34 16.12
C ARG A 52 5.36 9.60 14.79
N LEU A 53 4.17 9.14 14.41
CA LEU A 53 3.96 8.36 13.19
C LEU A 53 3.14 9.13 12.16
N ILE A 54 3.47 8.92 10.90
CA ILE A 54 2.62 9.29 9.77
C ILE A 54 2.16 8.01 9.08
N PHE A 55 0.85 7.91 8.84
CA PHE A 55 0.25 6.86 8.01
C PHE A 55 -0.18 7.48 6.70
N VAL A 56 0.17 6.84 5.58
CA VAL A 56 -0.15 7.31 4.23
C VAL A 56 -0.92 6.23 3.49
N ASP A 57 -1.97 6.63 2.81
CA ASP A 57 -2.80 5.73 2.01
C ASP A 57 -3.40 6.47 0.82
N GLY A 58 -3.79 5.72 -0.21
CA GLY A 58 -4.47 6.22 -1.38
C GLY A 58 -5.69 5.38 -1.75
N VAL A 59 -6.64 6.04 -2.40
CA VAL A 59 -7.83 5.40 -2.95
C VAL A 59 -8.02 5.80 -4.40
N ARG A 60 -8.60 4.90 -5.19
CA ARG A 60 -8.90 5.15 -6.60
C ARG A 60 -10.26 4.58 -6.96
N ARG A 61 -10.86 5.15 -8.02
CA ARG A 61 -12.13 4.68 -8.57
C ARG A 61 -12.20 5.02 -10.05
N VAL A 62 -12.55 4.04 -10.88
CA VAL A 62 -12.91 4.28 -12.29
C VAL A 62 -14.33 4.85 -12.31
N GLU A 63 -14.48 6.00 -12.95
CA GLU A 63 -15.78 6.71 -13.06
C GLU A 63 -16.52 6.34 -14.33
N ALA A 64 -15.77 6.17 -15.45
CA ALA A 64 -16.35 5.79 -16.74
C ALA A 64 -15.29 5.18 -17.67
N HIS A 65 -15.74 4.31 -18.57
CA HIS A 65 -15.03 3.94 -19.78
C HIS A 65 -15.41 4.92 -20.90
N VAL A 66 -14.45 5.35 -21.71
CA VAL A 66 -14.68 6.32 -22.79
C VAL A 66 -14.04 5.83 -24.08
N TRP A 67 -14.64 6.20 -25.20
CA TRP A 67 -14.10 6.05 -26.55
C TRP A 67 -13.80 7.46 -27.07
N ILE A 68 -12.59 7.68 -27.57
CA ILE A 68 -12.11 9.00 -28.00
C ILE A 68 -12.21 9.04 -29.51
N ASP A 69 -12.95 9.99 -30.07
CA ASP A 69 -12.99 10.19 -31.51
C ASP A 69 -11.64 10.78 -31.96
N ALA A 70 -10.89 10.03 -32.72
CA ALA A 70 -9.61 10.48 -33.27
C ALA A 70 -9.77 10.94 -34.73
N ASP A 71 -8.96 11.95 -35.13
CA ASP A 71 -9.01 12.55 -36.47
C ASP A 71 -8.75 11.54 -37.61
N ASP A 72 -8.13 10.40 -37.30
CA ASP A 72 -7.85 9.30 -38.24
C ASP A 72 -9.04 8.32 -38.41
N GLY A 73 -10.16 8.60 -37.76
CA GLY A 73 -11.37 7.77 -37.77
C GLY A 73 -11.29 6.53 -36.86
N THR A 74 -10.24 6.42 -36.05
CA THR A 74 -10.17 5.40 -34.99
C THR A 74 -10.90 5.87 -33.74
N ALA A 75 -11.22 4.94 -32.82
CA ALA A 75 -11.85 5.23 -31.54
C ALA A 75 -11.02 4.60 -30.41
N PRO A 76 -9.90 5.20 -30.03
CA PRO A 76 -9.09 4.71 -28.92
C PRO A 76 -9.86 4.65 -27.61
N HIS A 77 -9.67 3.55 -26.87
CA HIS A 77 -10.29 3.36 -25.56
C HIS A 77 -9.51 4.09 -24.46
N GLY A 78 -10.25 4.59 -23.47
CA GLY A 78 -9.69 5.16 -22.25
C GLY A 78 -10.59 4.96 -21.06
N ILE A 79 -10.11 5.33 -19.88
CA ILE A 79 -10.90 5.39 -18.65
C ILE A 79 -10.78 6.76 -18.00
N CYS A 80 -11.90 7.30 -17.52
CA CYS A 80 -11.91 8.41 -16.59
C CYS A 80 -11.87 7.86 -15.17
N ALA A 81 -10.86 8.26 -14.39
CA ALA A 81 -10.70 7.80 -13.02
C ALA A 81 -10.44 8.96 -12.06
N SER A 82 -10.94 8.83 -10.84
CA SER A 82 -10.60 9.67 -9.70
C SER A 82 -9.68 8.91 -8.76
N TYR A 83 -8.69 9.61 -8.19
CA TYR A 83 -7.81 9.06 -7.17
C TYR A 83 -7.50 10.13 -6.14
N ALA A 84 -7.30 9.69 -4.91
CA ALA A 84 -6.97 10.56 -3.80
C ALA A 84 -5.92 9.90 -2.93
N ALA A 85 -5.07 10.71 -2.32
CA ALA A 85 -4.10 10.29 -1.33
C ALA A 85 -4.10 11.26 -0.15
N GLY A 86 -3.62 10.81 0.99
CA GLY A 86 -3.51 11.63 2.17
C GLY A 86 -2.67 10.99 3.25
N ALA A 87 -2.54 11.72 4.35
CA ALA A 87 -1.78 11.28 5.50
C ALA A 87 -2.56 11.48 6.81
N VAL A 88 -2.23 10.66 7.82
CA VAL A 88 -2.66 10.85 9.21
C VAL A 88 -1.42 10.91 10.08
N ARG A 89 -1.19 12.05 10.74
CA ARG A 89 -0.16 12.18 11.76
C ARG A 89 -0.73 11.71 13.10
N CYS A 90 -0.03 10.81 13.76
CA CYS A 90 -0.32 10.32 15.09
C CYS A 90 0.82 10.72 16.05
N ASP A 91 0.54 11.69 16.92
CA ASP A 91 1.43 12.20 17.95
C ASP A 91 0.57 12.58 19.17
N GLY A 92 0.31 11.62 20.04
CA GLY A 92 -0.67 11.74 21.14
C GLY A 92 -2.14 11.85 20.67
N ARG A 93 -2.38 12.39 19.48
CA ARG A 93 -3.68 12.44 18.80
C ARG A 93 -3.52 12.15 17.31
N ALA A 94 -4.59 11.76 16.65
CA ALA A 94 -4.63 11.61 15.19
C ALA A 94 -5.09 12.92 14.54
N VAL A 95 -4.31 13.41 13.56
CA VAL A 95 -4.63 14.60 12.75
C VAL A 95 -4.55 14.19 11.30
N CYS A 96 -5.67 14.29 10.57
CA CYS A 96 -5.76 13.94 9.16
C CYS A 96 -5.40 15.13 8.28
N GLY A 97 -4.66 14.89 7.22
CA GLY A 97 -4.18 15.84 6.21
C GLY A 97 -2.65 15.77 6.06
N PRO A 98 -2.10 16.25 4.96
CA PRO A 98 -2.78 16.81 3.79
C PRO A 98 -3.62 15.79 3.00
N PHE A 99 -4.52 16.31 2.15
CA PHE A 99 -5.34 15.51 1.25
C PHE A 99 -5.16 16.01 -0.18
N LEU A 100 -4.96 15.08 -1.10
CA LEU A 100 -4.84 15.34 -2.54
C LEU A 100 -5.94 14.57 -3.27
N VAL A 101 -6.77 15.27 -4.04
CA VAL A 101 -7.80 14.65 -4.90
C VAL A 101 -7.54 15.05 -6.32
N ARG A 102 -7.42 14.07 -7.20
CA ARG A 102 -7.09 14.27 -8.62
C ARG A 102 -8.01 13.41 -9.50
N ARG A 103 -8.19 13.84 -10.76
CA ARG A 103 -8.94 13.11 -11.77
C ARG A 103 -8.14 13.06 -13.05
N GLY A 104 -8.24 11.95 -13.79
CA GLY A 104 -7.53 11.77 -15.05
C GLY A 104 -8.33 11.00 -16.07
N LEU A 105 -8.14 11.38 -17.35
CA LEU A 105 -8.42 10.55 -18.52
C LEU A 105 -7.17 9.74 -18.84
N PHE A 106 -7.22 8.44 -18.64
CA PHE A 106 -6.13 7.52 -18.89
C PHE A 106 -6.34 6.82 -20.22
N THR A 107 -5.40 6.99 -21.15
CA THR A 107 -5.48 6.48 -22.52
C THR A 107 -4.07 6.37 -23.12
N THR A 108 -3.91 5.59 -24.18
CA THR A 108 -2.68 5.56 -24.99
C THR A 108 -2.68 6.62 -26.11
N HIS A 109 -3.81 7.32 -26.32
CA HIS A 109 -3.95 8.31 -27.40
C HIS A 109 -3.36 9.65 -27.00
N GLY A 110 -2.19 9.97 -27.56
CA GLY A 110 -1.41 11.17 -27.21
C GLY A 110 -2.06 12.50 -27.62
N ALA A 111 -3.00 12.50 -28.58
CA ALA A 111 -3.74 13.68 -29.01
C ALA A 111 -5.04 13.91 -28.22
N ALA A 112 -5.37 13.04 -27.24
CA ALA A 112 -6.56 13.22 -26.41
C ALA A 112 -6.50 14.54 -25.63
N GLY A 113 -7.65 15.22 -25.55
CA GLY A 113 -7.82 16.45 -24.78
C GLY A 113 -8.31 16.17 -23.35
N THR A 114 -8.10 17.13 -22.47
CA THR A 114 -8.72 17.15 -21.14
C THR A 114 -10.24 17.21 -21.26
N ILE A 115 -10.98 16.48 -20.44
CA ILE A 115 -12.44 16.51 -20.38
C ILE A 115 -12.87 17.43 -19.25
N PRO A 116 -13.31 18.68 -19.54
CA PRO A 116 -13.92 19.54 -18.55
C PRO A 116 -15.35 19.10 -18.27
N THR A 117 -15.71 19.01 -16.99
CA THR A 117 -17.10 18.77 -16.57
C THR A 117 -17.48 19.75 -15.47
N TRP A 118 -18.78 19.93 -15.25
CA TRP A 118 -19.25 20.78 -14.15
C TRP A 118 -18.92 20.22 -12.75
N ALA A 119 -18.58 18.91 -12.65
CA ALA A 119 -18.22 18.24 -11.40
C ALA A 119 -16.70 18.06 -11.23
N GLY A 120 -15.91 18.59 -12.14
CA GLY A 120 -14.44 18.51 -12.11
C GLY A 120 -13.84 18.23 -13.49
N GLU A 121 -12.54 18.29 -13.58
CA GLU A 121 -11.78 18.16 -14.82
C GLU A 121 -10.99 16.85 -14.82
N PHE A 122 -11.03 16.09 -15.93
CA PHE A 122 -10.26 14.87 -16.13
C PHE A 122 -9.08 15.17 -17.07
N THR A 123 -7.92 15.44 -16.48
CA THR A 123 -6.67 15.76 -17.22
C THR A 123 -6.12 14.51 -17.89
N VAL A 124 -5.65 14.63 -19.13
CA VAL A 124 -5.06 13.49 -19.86
C VAL A 124 -3.83 12.95 -19.16
N ARG A 125 -3.76 11.64 -19.07
CA ARG A 125 -2.64 10.85 -18.55
C ARG A 125 -2.37 9.70 -19.51
N LEU A 126 -1.17 9.67 -20.07
CA LEU A 126 -0.80 8.59 -20.99
C LEU A 126 -0.53 7.31 -20.23
N ALA A 127 -1.14 6.22 -20.70
CA ALA A 127 -0.89 4.86 -20.26
C ALA A 127 0.06 4.16 -21.24
N ALA A 128 0.86 3.24 -20.75
CA ALA A 128 1.77 2.45 -21.59
C ALA A 128 1.02 1.42 -22.45
N SER A 129 -0.18 1.00 -22.05
CA SER A 129 -1.02 0.02 -22.74
C SER A 129 -2.50 0.39 -22.63
N ALA A 130 -3.26 0.10 -23.70
CA ALA A 130 -4.72 0.25 -23.71
C ALA A 130 -5.47 -0.94 -23.10
N SER A 131 -4.77 -1.97 -22.65
CA SER A 131 -5.40 -3.08 -21.95
C SER A 131 -6.03 -2.62 -20.63
N PRO A 132 -7.06 -3.28 -20.11
CA PRO A 132 -7.66 -2.95 -18.82
C PRO A 132 -6.62 -2.87 -17.68
N GLU A 133 -5.66 -3.80 -17.68
CA GLU A 133 -4.57 -3.88 -16.71
C GLU A 133 -3.61 -2.70 -16.86
N GLY A 134 -3.24 -2.34 -18.10
CA GLY A 134 -2.36 -1.21 -18.40
C GLY A 134 -2.97 0.13 -18.00
N LEU A 135 -4.27 0.32 -18.25
CA LEU A 135 -5.00 1.51 -17.81
C LEU A 135 -5.12 1.57 -16.28
N ALA A 136 -5.42 0.44 -15.64
CA ALA A 136 -5.49 0.34 -14.18
C ALA A 136 -4.13 0.62 -13.53
N LEU A 137 -3.04 0.12 -14.12
CA LEU A 137 -1.67 0.39 -13.67
C LEU A 137 -1.34 1.87 -13.75
N ALA A 138 -1.69 2.55 -14.85
CA ALA A 138 -1.47 3.99 -15.00
C ALA A 138 -2.20 4.81 -13.92
N VAL A 139 -3.42 4.42 -13.52
CA VAL A 139 -4.13 5.05 -12.39
C VAL A 139 -3.39 4.79 -11.08
N GLN A 140 -2.90 3.56 -10.87
CA GLN A 140 -2.15 3.19 -9.66
C GLN A 140 -0.85 3.98 -9.54
N GLU A 141 -0.11 4.17 -10.62
CA GLU A 141 1.12 4.97 -10.65
C GLU A 141 0.85 6.43 -10.25
N ARG A 142 -0.21 7.04 -10.78
CA ARG A 142 -0.59 8.41 -10.41
C ARG A 142 -1.09 8.53 -8.98
N MET A 143 -1.76 7.51 -8.45
CA MET A 143 -2.12 7.46 -7.04
C MET A 143 -0.87 7.35 -6.17
N ALA A 144 0.09 6.51 -6.55
CA ALA A 144 1.36 6.36 -5.83
C ALA A 144 2.18 7.66 -5.78
N GLU A 145 2.17 8.45 -6.86
CA GLU A 145 2.77 9.80 -6.86
C GLU A 145 2.04 10.74 -5.88
N ALA A 146 0.71 10.70 -5.85
CA ALA A 146 -0.07 11.51 -4.92
C ALA A 146 0.15 11.09 -3.45
N GLU A 147 0.36 9.80 -3.19
CA GLU A 147 0.74 9.31 -1.85
C GLU A 147 2.12 9.84 -1.43
N LEU A 148 3.08 9.87 -2.37
CA LEU A 148 4.40 10.45 -2.12
C LEU A 148 4.28 11.94 -1.78
N ASP A 149 3.57 12.72 -2.61
CA ASP A 149 3.34 14.15 -2.36
C ASP A 149 2.69 14.39 -0.98
N ALA A 150 1.71 13.54 -0.59
CA ALA A 150 1.05 13.63 0.70
C ALA A 150 1.99 13.29 1.87
N ALA A 151 2.85 12.27 1.70
CA ALA A 151 3.86 11.89 2.68
C ALA A 151 4.89 13.01 2.89
N GLU A 152 5.44 13.57 1.82
CA GLU A 152 6.41 14.66 1.88
C GLU A 152 5.82 15.90 2.55
N ALA A 153 4.61 16.30 2.17
CA ALA A 153 3.92 17.43 2.80
C ALA A 153 3.65 17.19 4.29
N ALA A 154 3.25 15.96 4.68
CA ALA A 154 3.05 15.62 6.08
C ALA A 154 4.36 15.58 6.88
N CYS A 155 5.47 15.18 6.27
CA CYS A 155 6.79 15.19 6.91
C CYS A 155 7.34 16.60 7.12
N ALA A 156 6.97 17.57 6.26
CA ALA A 156 7.41 18.96 6.40
C ALA A 156 6.85 19.66 7.65
N ASP A 157 5.77 19.15 8.23
CA ASP A 157 5.09 19.76 9.39
C ASP A 157 5.74 19.46 10.77
N GLY A 158 6.95 18.92 10.79
CA GLY A 158 7.70 18.67 12.04
C GLY A 158 8.35 17.29 12.10
N ASP A 159 8.99 17.00 13.22
CA ASP A 159 9.71 15.74 13.42
C ASP A 159 8.80 14.51 13.29
N VAL A 160 9.31 13.49 12.63
CA VAL A 160 8.64 12.21 12.39
C VAL A 160 9.61 11.08 12.73
N ASP A 161 9.15 10.12 13.51
CA ASP A 161 9.95 8.94 13.83
C ASP A 161 9.75 7.83 12.80
N LEU A 162 8.54 7.72 12.21
CA LEU A 162 8.17 6.62 11.32
C LEU A 162 7.10 7.07 10.31
N VAL A 163 7.30 6.73 9.04
CA VAL A 163 6.31 6.89 7.96
C VAL A 163 5.84 5.51 7.50
N VAL A 164 4.57 5.21 7.69
CA VAL A 164 3.94 3.92 7.32
C VAL A 164 3.11 4.12 6.07
N ILE A 165 3.51 3.50 4.98
CA ILE A 165 2.82 3.56 3.68
C ILE A 165 2.02 2.27 3.49
N ASP A 166 0.72 2.38 3.24
CA ASP A 166 -0.10 1.20 2.97
C ASP A 166 0.29 0.58 1.62
N GLY A 167 0.79 -0.65 1.65
CA GLY A 167 1.33 -1.35 0.49
C GLY A 167 2.86 -1.28 0.35
N PRO A 168 3.37 -1.64 -0.83
CA PRO A 168 4.82 -1.69 -1.10
C PRO A 168 5.49 -0.31 -1.07
N LEU A 169 6.75 -0.28 -0.60
CA LEU A 169 7.55 0.95 -0.53
C LEU A 169 8.08 1.43 -1.89
N ARG A 170 7.86 0.70 -2.95
CA ARG A 170 8.39 0.96 -4.31
C ARG A 170 8.23 2.44 -4.70
N GLY A 171 9.34 3.07 -5.11
CA GLY A 171 9.38 4.50 -5.51
C GLY A 171 9.45 5.50 -4.35
N ARG A 172 9.36 5.06 -3.08
CA ARG A 172 9.31 5.92 -1.88
C ARG A 172 10.47 5.67 -0.91
N GLN A 173 11.52 4.94 -1.37
CA GLN A 173 12.66 4.51 -0.56
C GLN A 173 13.54 5.67 -0.05
N HIS A 174 13.40 6.86 -0.64
CA HIS A 174 14.15 8.06 -0.26
C HIS A 174 13.58 8.79 0.95
N LEU A 175 12.34 8.47 1.34
CA LEU A 175 11.74 9.04 2.55
C LEU A 175 12.40 8.45 3.79
N SER A 176 12.93 9.31 4.66
CA SER A 176 13.54 8.88 5.92
C SER A 176 12.51 8.22 6.84
N GLY A 177 12.86 7.09 7.45
CA GLY A 177 11.98 6.34 8.34
C GLY A 177 10.75 5.71 7.65
N ALA A 178 10.73 5.65 6.29
CA ALA A 178 9.62 5.07 5.57
C ALA A 178 9.66 3.54 5.53
N VAL A 179 8.48 2.95 5.75
CA VAL A 179 8.24 1.52 5.63
C VAL A 179 7.00 1.24 4.80
N GLY A 180 7.10 0.26 3.90
CA GLY A 180 5.94 -0.33 3.26
C GLY A 180 5.25 -1.31 4.22
N TYR A 181 3.94 -1.28 4.27
CA TYR A 181 3.12 -2.09 5.17
C TYR A 181 2.18 -2.98 4.37
N ILE A 182 2.49 -4.28 4.27
CA ILE A 182 1.81 -5.25 3.41
C ILE A 182 0.95 -6.18 4.28
N LYS A 183 -0.36 -6.12 4.07
CA LYS A 183 -1.39 -6.81 4.86
C LYS A 183 -1.72 -8.20 4.36
N THR A 184 -1.54 -8.45 3.06
CA THR A 184 -1.95 -9.69 2.38
C THR A 184 -0.76 -10.53 1.96
N HIS A 185 -0.90 -11.84 1.98
CA HIS A 185 0.17 -12.81 1.75
C HIS A 185 -0.20 -13.75 0.60
N HIS A 186 -0.34 -13.20 -0.62
CA HIS A 186 -0.66 -13.99 -1.81
C HIS A 186 0.53 -14.82 -2.31
N VAL A 187 1.75 -14.40 -1.96
CA VAL A 187 2.99 -15.06 -2.37
C VAL A 187 3.78 -15.51 -1.15
N THR A 188 4.24 -16.76 -1.18
CA THR A 188 5.14 -17.31 -0.18
C THR A 188 6.58 -17.14 -0.64
N TYR A 189 7.34 -16.28 0.04
CA TYR A 189 8.74 -16.00 -0.28
C TYR A 189 9.74 -16.93 0.44
N LEU A 190 9.44 -17.31 1.66
CA LEU A 190 10.37 -18.05 2.51
C LEU A 190 10.22 -19.56 2.33
N ALA A 191 11.32 -20.30 2.52
CA ALA A 191 11.29 -21.76 2.61
C ALA A 191 10.37 -22.24 3.75
N PRO A 192 9.82 -23.47 3.69
CA PRO A 192 8.86 -23.96 4.66
C PRO A 192 9.32 -23.86 6.13
N GLU A 193 10.61 -24.10 6.40
CA GLU A 193 11.20 -24.06 7.73
C GLU A 193 11.19 -22.64 8.31
N LEU A 194 11.49 -21.63 7.48
CA LEU A 194 11.49 -20.22 7.86
C LEU A 194 10.06 -19.67 7.96
N ASN A 195 9.15 -20.12 7.07
CA ASN A 195 7.73 -19.84 7.18
C ASN A 195 7.14 -20.38 8.50
N ALA A 196 7.62 -21.52 8.97
CA ALA A 196 7.21 -22.06 10.27
C ALA A 196 7.64 -21.13 11.43
N VAL A 197 8.75 -20.39 11.31
CA VAL A 197 9.15 -19.38 12.29
C VAL A 197 8.15 -18.23 12.28
N VAL A 198 7.76 -17.73 11.09
CA VAL A 198 6.75 -16.67 10.95
C VAL A 198 5.40 -17.09 11.57
N GLY A 199 4.96 -18.30 11.31
CA GLY A 199 3.71 -18.83 11.87
C GLY A 199 3.70 -18.92 13.41
N ARG A 200 4.88 -18.99 14.05
CA ARG A 200 5.04 -19.07 15.53
C ARG A 200 5.27 -17.71 16.21
N LEU A 201 5.37 -16.61 15.45
CA LEU A 201 5.51 -15.27 16.04
C LEU A 201 4.38 -15.02 17.05
N ALA A 202 4.72 -14.62 18.26
CA ALA A 202 3.75 -14.10 19.21
C ALA A 202 3.43 -12.62 18.89
N PRO A 203 2.30 -12.06 19.40
CA PRO A 203 2.01 -10.64 19.27
C PRO A 203 3.18 -9.77 19.73
N GLY A 204 3.57 -8.81 18.87
CA GLY A 204 4.73 -7.94 19.12
C GLY A 204 6.08 -8.60 18.88
N GLU A 205 6.12 -9.74 18.19
CA GLU A 205 7.37 -10.35 17.73
C GLU A 205 7.51 -10.24 16.22
N ARG A 206 8.76 -10.17 15.74
CA ARG A 206 9.13 -10.15 14.33
C ARG A 206 10.07 -11.30 13.94
N SER A 207 10.12 -11.58 12.66
CA SER A 207 11.19 -12.41 12.07
C SER A 207 12.49 -11.61 12.00
N PRO A 208 13.64 -12.28 11.79
CA PRO A 208 14.81 -11.63 11.24
C PRO A 208 14.52 -10.96 9.90
N LEU A 209 15.41 -10.01 9.52
CA LEU A 209 15.39 -9.37 8.21
C LEU A 209 15.85 -10.33 7.12
N PHE A 210 15.28 -10.18 5.93
CA PHE A 210 15.72 -10.82 4.71
C PHE A 210 15.68 -9.84 3.54
N ILE A 211 16.52 -10.04 2.52
CA ILE A 211 16.43 -9.29 1.27
C ILE A 211 15.44 -9.98 0.34
N LEU A 212 14.59 -9.17 -0.25
CA LEU A 212 13.69 -9.56 -1.33
C LEU A 212 14.00 -8.70 -2.55
N GLY A 213 14.55 -9.33 -3.60
CA GLY A 213 14.91 -8.71 -4.88
C GLY A 213 13.96 -9.19 -5.98
N THR A 214 13.39 -8.22 -6.70
CA THR A 214 12.68 -8.40 -7.96
C THR A 214 13.27 -7.38 -8.94
N ASP A 215 12.46 -6.45 -9.47
CA ASP A 215 12.95 -5.28 -10.21
C ASP A 215 13.72 -4.29 -9.31
N TRP A 216 13.53 -4.37 -8.01
CA TRP A 216 14.23 -3.59 -6.99
C TRP A 216 14.45 -4.43 -5.72
N SER A 217 15.52 -4.12 -4.98
CA SER A 217 15.88 -4.82 -3.75
C SER A 217 15.36 -4.07 -2.53
N ARG A 218 14.87 -4.81 -1.54
CA ARG A 218 14.35 -4.29 -0.29
C ARG A 218 14.67 -5.22 0.87
N LEU A 219 14.88 -4.67 2.05
CA LEU A 219 14.90 -5.41 3.30
C LEU A 219 13.47 -5.62 3.77
N SER A 220 13.12 -6.83 4.13
CA SER A 220 11.76 -7.22 4.55
C SER A 220 11.79 -8.02 5.83
N TRP A 221 10.70 -7.97 6.58
CA TRP A 221 10.46 -8.81 7.77
C TRP A 221 8.95 -9.03 7.94
N TYR A 222 8.62 -10.10 8.65
CA TYR A 222 7.26 -10.35 9.13
C TYR A 222 7.16 -9.99 10.60
N PHE A 223 6.01 -9.48 11.04
CA PHE A 223 5.72 -9.36 12.46
C PHE A 223 4.24 -9.60 12.73
N ARG A 224 3.91 -9.93 13.98
CA ARG A 224 2.53 -10.17 14.39
C ARG A 224 2.01 -9.00 15.21
N LEU A 225 0.91 -8.38 14.74
CA LEU A 225 0.19 -7.31 15.43
C LEU A 225 -0.53 -7.82 16.68
N ALA A 226 -1.47 -8.74 16.45
CA ALA A 226 -2.30 -9.36 17.48
C ALA A 226 -2.64 -10.78 17.04
N SER A 227 -3.03 -11.63 17.98
CA SER A 227 -3.53 -12.96 17.67
C SER A 227 -5.06 -12.97 17.73
N THR A 228 -5.69 -13.45 16.67
CA THR A 228 -7.14 -13.71 16.66
C THR A 228 -7.47 -15.18 16.88
N GLY A 229 -6.47 -16.04 16.99
CA GLY A 229 -6.63 -17.47 17.22
C GLY A 229 -7.15 -18.30 16.03
N ALA A 230 -7.46 -17.64 14.89
CA ALA A 230 -8.11 -18.30 13.76
C ALA A 230 -7.14 -19.09 12.87
N SER A 231 -5.89 -18.60 12.70
CA SER A 231 -4.91 -19.17 11.76
C SER A 231 -3.49 -18.84 12.21
N PRO A 232 -2.47 -19.66 11.87
CA PRO A 232 -1.07 -19.34 12.13
C PRO A 232 -0.61 -18.00 11.50
N TRP A 233 -1.29 -17.53 10.45
CA TRP A 233 -1.01 -16.25 9.77
C TRP A 233 -1.91 -15.10 10.22
N SER A 234 -2.86 -15.34 11.11
CA SER A 234 -3.73 -14.29 11.62
C SER A 234 -2.93 -13.21 12.35
N GLY A 235 -3.13 -11.96 11.95
CA GLY A 235 -2.44 -10.82 12.51
C GLY A 235 -0.96 -10.67 12.08
N VAL A 236 -0.47 -11.54 11.20
CA VAL A 236 0.86 -11.40 10.61
C VAL A 236 0.79 -10.41 9.45
N VAL A 237 1.74 -9.51 9.40
CA VAL A 237 1.96 -8.55 8.30
C VAL A 237 3.42 -8.60 7.86
N ARG A 238 3.68 -8.21 6.62
CA ARG A 238 5.04 -8.02 6.11
C ARG A 238 5.33 -6.52 6.02
N CYS A 239 6.48 -6.12 6.52
CA CYS A 239 7.00 -4.79 6.27
C CYS A 239 8.24 -4.84 5.41
N GLU A 240 8.56 -3.70 4.80
CA GLU A 240 9.75 -3.55 3.99
C GLU A 240 10.32 -2.13 4.11
N CYS A 241 11.66 -2.04 3.99
CA CYS A 241 12.37 -0.77 3.94
C CYS A 241 13.44 -0.81 2.83
N SER A 242 14.10 0.33 2.62
CA SER A 242 15.17 0.45 1.62
C SER A 242 16.31 -0.53 1.89
N ALA A 243 16.74 -1.27 0.86
CA ALA A 243 17.94 -2.11 0.91
C ALA A 243 19.24 -1.29 1.00
N ASN A 244 19.17 0.03 0.83
CA ASN A 244 20.33 0.92 0.98
C ASN A 244 20.62 1.24 2.46
N LEU A 245 19.71 0.90 3.38
CA LEU A 245 19.96 1.05 4.81
C LEU A 245 21.00 0.00 5.27
N PRO A 246 21.98 0.39 6.11
CA PRO A 246 22.80 -0.58 6.81
C PRO A 246 21.93 -1.56 7.61
N VAL A 247 22.29 -2.83 7.64
CA VAL A 247 21.51 -3.88 8.30
C VAL A 247 21.21 -3.55 9.79
N PRO A 248 22.15 -3.01 10.58
CA PRO A 248 21.84 -2.61 11.96
C PRO A 248 20.74 -1.53 12.05
N ASP A 249 20.76 -0.54 11.13
CA ASP A 249 19.78 0.55 11.10
C ASP A 249 18.41 0.04 10.67
N ALA A 250 18.38 -0.86 9.67
CA ALA A 250 17.15 -1.53 9.24
C ALA A 250 16.57 -2.43 10.34
N ALA A 251 17.42 -3.11 11.12
CA ALA A 251 16.97 -3.91 12.26
C ALA A 251 16.37 -3.02 13.37
N ALA A 252 16.99 -1.88 13.66
CA ALA A 252 16.46 -0.90 14.60
C ALA A 252 15.11 -0.35 14.11
N LEU A 253 14.99 -0.02 12.82
CA LEU A 253 13.73 0.40 12.22
C LEU A 253 12.65 -0.69 12.31
N ALA A 254 13.01 -1.95 12.05
CA ALA A 254 12.08 -3.08 12.18
C ALA A 254 11.62 -3.29 13.63
N ASP A 255 12.50 -3.06 14.60
CA ASP A 255 12.16 -3.10 16.02
C ASP A 255 11.21 -1.95 16.41
N GLN A 256 11.47 -0.73 15.94
CA GLN A 256 10.58 0.43 16.14
C GLN A 256 9.18 0.18 15.58
N VAL A 257 9.09 -0.31 14.34
CA VAL A 257 7.82 -0.65 13.68
C VAL A 257 7.05 -1.70 14.48
N THR A 258 7.74 -2.79 14.86
CA THR A 258 7.14 -3.92 15.57
C THR A 258 6.67 -3.53 16.97
N ALA A 259 7.36 -2.62 17.65
CA ALA A 259 6.98 -2.09 18.96
C ALA A 259 5.82 -1.07 18.85
N ALA A 260 5.76 -0.28 17.75
CA ALA A 260 4.81 0.81 17.61
C ALA A 260 3.44 0.39 17.06
N LEU A 261 3.40 -0.44 16.00
CA LEU A 261 2.17 -0.64 15.23
C LEU A 261 1.07 -1.45 15.93
N PRO A 262 1.34 -2.39 16.86
CA PRO A 262 0.27 -3.14 17.54
C PRO A 262 -0.79 -2.27 18.21
N ARG A 263 -0.45 -1.06 18.68
CA ARG A 263 -1.40 -0.12 19.30
C ARG A 263 -2.44 0.44 18.33
N PHE A 264 -2.20 0.35 17.04
CA PHE A 264 -3.09 0.82 15.99
C PHE A 264 -3.89 -0.31 15.31
N ALA A 265 -3.66 -1.55 15.71
CA ALA A 265 -4.36 -2.70 15.16
C ALA A 265 -5.88 -2.56 15.36
N SER A 266 -6.64 -2.85 14.31
CA SER A 266 -8.09 -2.84 14.38
C SER A 266 -8.66 -4.07 15.13
N GLU A 267 -9.91 -3.96 15.55
CA GLU A 267 -10.63 -5.01 16.26
C GLU A 267 -11.69 -5.63 15.36
N ALA A 268 -11.85 -6.96 15.43
CA ALA A 268 -12.72 -7.72 14.53
C ALA A 268 -14.20 -7.30 14.53
N HIS A 269 -14.68 -6.72 15.63
CA HIS A 269 -16.07 -6.22 15.71
C HIS A 269 -16.25 -4.85 15.02
N LYS A 270 -15.16 -4.16 14.65
CA LYS A 270 -15.19 -2.85 14.00
C LYS A 270 -14.72 -2.88 12.55
N ASP A 271 -13.83 -3.80 12.21
CA ASP A 271 -13.29 -3.95 10.85
C ASP A 271 -13.14 -5.43 10.52
N GLY A 272 -13.75 -5.87 9.43
CA GLY A 272 -13.63 -7.26 8.94
C GLY A 272 -12.21 -7.65 8.54
N ARG A 273 -11.32 -6.65 8.32
CA ARG A 273 -9.90 -6.84 7.96
C ARG A 273 -8.98 -6.78 9.18
N ALA A 274 -9.55 -6.85 10.38
CA ALA A 274 -8.78 -6.84 11.63
C ALA A 274 -7.98 -8.13 11.82
N PRO A 275 -6.82 -8.04 12.51
CA PRO A 275 -6.20 -6.86 13.08
C PRO A 275 -5.27 -6.11 12.11
N GLN A 276 -5.10 -6.61 10.87
CA GLN A 276 -4.11 -6.12 9.91
C GLN A 276 -4.45 -4.75 9.34
N ASN A 277 -5.73 -4.35 9.30
CA ASN A 277 -6.09 -2.99 8.90
C ASN A 277 -5.96 -2.04 10.10
N LEU A 278 -4.96 -1.14 10.04
CA LEU A 278 -4.68 -0.22 11.14
C LEU A 278 -5.75 0.89 11.21
N TYR A 279 -6.18 1.29 12.42
CA TYR A 279 -7.20 2.32 12.59
C TYR A 279 -6.94 3.64 11.85
N PRO A 280 -5.70 4.21 11.86
CA PRO A 280 -5.43 5.44 11.11
C PRO A 280 -5.63 5.25 9.61
N ILE A 281 -5.20 4.12 9.04
CA ILE A 281 -5.37 3.78 7.62
C ILE A 281 -6.85 3.59 7.29
N ALA A 282 -7.59 2.81 8.09
CA ALA A 282 -9.02 2.59 7.88
C ALA A 282 -9.84 3.90 7.95
N GLY A 283 -9.46 4.81 8.84
CA GLY A 283 -10.05 6.14 8.96
C GLY A 283 -9.74 7.01 7.74
N LEU A 284 -8.48 7.03 7.32
CA LEU A 284 -8.01 7.77 6.16
C LEU A 284 -8.66 7.28 4.86
N GLU A 285 -8.69 5.97 4.63
CA GLU A 285 -9.33 5.35 3.46
C GLU A 285 -10.79 5.79 3.32
N ARG A 286 -11.55 5.80 4.43
CA ARG A 286 -12.94 6.24 4.46
C ARG A 286 -13.09 7.71 4.10
N ASP A 287 -12.24 8.58 4.66
CA ASP A 287 -12.26 10.02 4.38
C ASP A 287 -11.86 10.31 2.92
N LEU A 288 -10.83 9.63 2.41
CA LEU A 288 -10.40 9.75 1.02
C LEU A 288 -11.51 9.30 0.04
N ARG A 289 -12.19 8.17 0.31
CA ARG A 289 -13.33 7.70 -0.50
C ARG A 289 -14.47 8.73 -0.53
N HIS A 290 -14.77 9.36 0.60
CA HIS A 290 -15.75 10.44 0.66
C HIS A 290 -15.34 11.65 -0.20
N ARG A 291 -14.05 12.01 -0.15
CA ARG A 291 -13.47 13.14 -0.92
C ARG A 291 -13.44 12.91 -2.42
N LEU A 292 -13.45 11.66 -2.91
CA LEU A 292 -13.62 11.38 -4.35
C LEU A 292 -14.95 11.93 -4.90
N GLY A 293 -15.96 12.13 -4.04
CA GLY A 293 -17.29 12.57 -4.41
C GLY A 293 -18.22 11.42 -4.84
N ASP A 294 -19.46 11.77 -5.13
CA ASP A 294 -20.48 10.80 -5.54
C ASP A 294 -20.20 10.26 -6.96
N PRO A 295 -20.09 8.93 -7.16
CA PRO A 295 -19.80 8.33 -8.45
C PRO A 295 -20.90 8.59 -9.48
N GLN A 296 -22.16 8.65 -9.06
CA GLN A 296 -23.27 8.90 -9.99
C GLN A 296 -23.28 10.35 -10.50
N VAL A 297 -22.87 11.28 -9.65
CA VAL A 297 -22.72 12.70 -10.01
C VAL A 297 -21.60 12.85 -11.05
N LEU A 298 -20.44 12.24 -10.80
CA LEU A 298 -19.29 12.29 -11.72
C LEU A 298 -19.60 11.59 -13.05
N TYR A 299 -20.22 10.42 -13.01
CA TYR A 299 -20.64 9.72 -14.22
C TYR A 299 -21.64 10.53 -15.06
N ARG A 300 -22.64 11.17 -14.41
CA ARG A 300 -23.60 12.06 -15.11
C ARG A 300 -22.90 13.26 -15.73
N ALA A 301 -21.96 13.87 -15.01
CA ALA A 301 -21.19 15.01 -15.52
C ALA A 301 -20.36 14.64 -16.75
N LEU A 302 -19.70 13.48 -16.74
CA LEU A 302 -18.99 12.94 -17.90
C LEU A 302 -19.91 12.69 -19.08
N ARG A 303 -21.09 12.09 -18.85
CA ARG A 303 -22.07 11.87 -19.93
C ARG A 303 -22.61 13.16 -20.55
N GLN A 304 -22.74 14.22 -19.78
CA GLN A 304 -23.14 15.53 -20.30
C GLN A 304 -22.02 16.24 -21.07
N ALA A 305 -20.76 15.98 -20.72
CA ALA A 305 -19.62 16.55 -21.43
C ALA A 305 -19.26 15.81 -22.73
N ALA A 306 -19.82 14.62 -22.93
CA ALA A 306 -19.59 13.77 -24.11
C ALA A 306 -20.51 14.08 -25.31
N VAL A 307 -21.21 15.22 -25.31
CA VAL A 307 -22.17 15.64 -26.38
C VAL A 307 -21.50 16.64 -27.30
#